data_89bebc4c283b370f25b5a11e47459368
#
_entry.id   89bebc4c283b370f25b5a11e47459368
#
_cell.length_a   1.000
_cell.length_b   1.000
_cell.length_c   1.000
_cell.angle_alpha   90.00
_cell.angle_beta   90.00
_cell.angle_gamma   90.00
#
_symmetry.space_group_name_H-M   'P 1'
#
loop_
_entity.id
_entity.type
_entity.pdbx_description
1 polymer ?
#
loop_
_entity_poly.entity_id
_entity_poly.type
_entity_poly.pdbx_seq_one_letter_code
_entity_poly.pdbx_strand_id
1 'polypeptide(L)'
;MKPKMTTLFKFLISAAVCAYSTQVLHAEDTKLPYWKDIQTVAVNKEYPRTAFMTYDNRNQALTGEYENSPYYKLLNGTWNFYYADAYKDLPANIEQPDANIAWKEIKVPGNWEVQGYGVAIYTNHGYEFKPRNPQPPQLPETNPVGVYQRDIEIPADWDGRDIFLRLEGAKSGVYVYVNGQEVGYSEDSKNPAEFLINNYLKPGKNSLVIKIFRWSTGSYLECQDFWRMSGIERDVFLFSQPKTHIKDFNVVSTLDDTYKNGIFKLNVDVTNHTAANKEVTVAYELLDAAKKVVAEGNTPCPVTC
;
A
#
# COMPACT_ATOMS: atom_id res chain seq x y z
N MET A 1 92.80 50.02 12.40
CA MET A 1 91.51 50.44 11.99
C MET A 1 90.61 49.18 11.75
N LYS A 2 89.56 49.02 12.52
CA LYS A 2 88.75 47.80 12.52
C LYS A 2 87.70 47.82 11.43
N PRO A 3 87.42 46.67 10.77
CA PRO A 3 86.18 46.52 10.05
C PRO A 3 85.09 45.84 10.92
N LYS A 4 83.89 46.34 10.78
CA LYS A 4 82.67 45.90 11.47
C LYS A 4 82.22 44.55 10.89
N MET A 5 81.95 43.60 11.84
CA MET A 5 81.31 42.33 11.54
C MET A 5 79.80 42.53 11.55
N THR A 6 79.13 42.26 10.43
CA THR A 6 77.68 42.29 10.30
C THR A 6 77.15 40.86 10.47
N THR A 7 76.46 40.60 11.53
CA THR A 7 75.81 39.33 11.85
C THR A 7 74.51 39.21 11.07
N LEU A 8 74.43 38.24 10.18
CA LEU A 8 73.24 37.93 9.44
C LEU A 8 72.39 36.91 10.25
N PHE A 9 71.29 37.38 10.81
CA PHE A 9 70.34 36.50 11.49
C PHE A 9 69.45 35.86 10.41
N LYS A 10 69.54 34.56 10.20
CA LYS A 10 68.63 33.78 9.36
C LYS A 10 67.46 33.36 10.27
N PHE A 11 66.31 33.95 10.03
CA PHE A 11 65.04 33.46 10.56
C PHE A 11 64.57 32.26 9.73
N LEU A 12 64.60 31.08 10.32
CA LEU A 12 63.93 29.89 9.80
C LEU A 12 62.44 29.98 10.25
N ILE A 13 61.61 30.31 9.32
CA ILE A 13 60.13 30.17 9.53
C ILE A 13 59.81 28.73 9.22
N SER A 14 59.55 27.95 10.27
CA SER A 14 58.96 26.59 10.19
C SER A 14 57.45 26.78 9.92
N ALA A 15 57.02 26.63 8.67
CA ALA A 15 55.63 26.54 8.33
C ALA A 15 55.10 25.14 8.73
N ALA A 16 54.50 25.06 9.89
CA ALA A 16 53.70 23.89 10.27
C ALA A 16 52.42 23.93 9.44
N VAL A 17 52.35 23.15 8.36
CA VAL A 17 51.13 22.88 7.64
C VAL A 17 50.28 21.94 8.51
N CYS A 18 49.36 22.50 9.28
CA CYS A 18 48.26 21.74 9.87
C CYS A 18 47.38 21.25 8.72
N ALA A 19 47.58 20.02 8.27
CA ALA A 19 46.61 19.31 7.48
C ALA A 19 45.36 19.01 8.34
N TYR A 20 44.43 19.90 8.33
CA TYR A 20 43.06 19.58 8.78
C TYR A 20 42.51 18.62 7.71
N SER A 21 42.57 17.33 7.97
CA SER A 21 41.72 16.36 7.30
C SER A 21 40.28 16.67 7.72
N THR A 22 39.59 17.42 6.91
CA THR A 22 38.11 17.45 6.94
C THR A 22 37.66 16.03 6.56
N GLN A 23 37.48 15.19 7.57
CA GLN A 23 36.59 14.04 7.39
C GLN A 23 35.21 14.63 7.09
N VAL A 24 34.89 14.70 5.81
CA VAL A 24 33.50 14.78 5.39
C VAL A 24 32.90 13.48 5.90
N LEU A 25 32.26 13.53 7.08
CA LEU A 25 31.28 12.56 7.47
C LEU A 25 30.24 12.57 6.35
N HIS A 26 30.39 11.65 5.40
CA HIS A 26 29.25 11.24 4.62
C HIS A 26 28.31 10.64 5.68
N ALA A 27 27.31 11.43 6.10
CA ALA A 27 26.10 10.87 6.63
C ALA A 27 25.65 9.91 5.51
N GLU A 28 25.79 8.61 5.72
CA GLU A 28 25.01 7.67 4.94
C GLU A 28 23.59 8.18 5.07
N ASP A 29 23.02 8.56 3.95
CA ASP A 29 21.61 8.91 3.84
C ASP A 29 20.85 7.59 4.08
N THR A 30 20.80 7.18 5.37
CA THR A 30 20.06 5.99 5.76
C THR A 30 18.60 6.34 5.57
N LYS A 31 18.10 5.97 4.38
CA LYS A 31 16.69 6.13 4.03
C LYS A 31 15.87 5.56 5.18
N LEU A 32 15.03 6.39 5.77
CA LEU A 32 14.13 5.96 6.83
C LEU A 32 13.22 4.84 6.31
N PRO A 33 12.90 3.83 7.13
CA PRO A 33 11.87 2.87 6.75
C PRO A 33 10.53 3.60 6.57
N TYR A 34 9.73 3.19 5.59
CA TYR A 34 8.51 3.89 5.19
C TYR A 34 7.59 4.24 6.37
N TRP A 35 7.42 3.33 7.33
CA TRP A 35 6.57 3.56 8.48
C TRP A 35 7.03 4.71 9.42
N LYS A 36 8.26 5.20 9.24
CA LYS A 36 8.84 6.38 9.93
C LYS A 36 9.05 7.58 9.01
N ASP A 37 8.82 7.43 7.72
CA ASP A 37 9.08 8.47 6.73
C ASP A 37 7.78 9.22 6.40
N ILE A 38 7.63 10.43 6.93
CA ILE A 38 6.46 11.29 6.69
C ILE A 38 6.25 11.64 5.21
N GLN A 39 7.25 11.48 4.37
CA GLN A 39 7.16 11.75 2.94
C GLN A 39 6.64 10.53 2.16
N THR A 40 6.64 9.34 2.78
CA THR A 40 6.31 8.09 2.12
C THR A 40 5.06 7.45 2.73
N VAL A 41 3.89 7.83 2.25
CA VAL A 41 2.60 7.26 2.69
C VAL A 41 2.13 6.08 1.82
N ALA A 42 2.71 5.92 0.64
CA ALA A 42 2.43 4.83 -0.29
C ALA A 42 3.61 4.59 -1.23
N VAL A 43 3.84 3.32 -1.59
CA VAL A 43 4.79 2.88 -2.62
C VAL A 43 4.12 1.82 -3.47
N ASN A 44 4.10 2.01 -4.79
CA ASN A 44 3.47 1.10 -5.78
C ASN A 44 2.00 0.76 -5.45
N LYS A 45 1.34 1.55 -4.64
CA LYS A 45 -0.09 1.45 -4.37
C LYS A 45 -0.85 2.14 -5.49
N GLU A 46 -1.87 1.48 -6.03
CA GLU A 46 -2.77 2.10 -7.01
C GLU A 46 -3.51 3.31 -6.41
N TYR A 47 -3.83 4.27 -7.27
CA TYR A 47 -4.65 5.41 -6.83
C TYR A 47 -6.02 4.93 -6.36
N PRO A 48 -6.59 5.55 -5.31
CA PRO A 48 -7.94 5.26 -4.86
C PRO A 48 -8.93 5.42 -6.01
N ARG A 49 -9.84 4.46 -6.14
CA ARG A 49 -10.86 4.43 -7.20
C ARG A 49 -12.21 3.96 -6.65
N THR A 50 -13.23 4.14 -7.44
CA THR A 50 -14.55 3.57 -7.18
C THR A 50 -14.46 2.04 -7.07
N ALA A 51 -15.12 1.48 -6.07
CA ALA A 51 -15.17 0.03 -5.90
C ALA A 51 -16.14 -0.59 -6.91
N PHE A 52 -15.62 -1.44 -7.77
CA PHE A 52 -16.39 -2.24 -8.73
C PHE A 52 -15.60 -3.49 -9.13
N MET A 53 -16.31 -4.45 -9.72
CA MET A 53 -15.74 -5.71 -10.18
C MET A 53 -15.95 -5.89 -11.69
N THR A 54 -15.01 -6.59 -12.33
CA THR A 54 -15.12 -7.03 -13.73
C THR A 54 -15.89 -8.34 -13.80
N TYR A 55 -16.80 -8.47 -14.76
CA TYR A 55 -17.61 -9.68 -15.00
C TYR A 55 -17.55 -10.08 -16.46
N ASP A 56 -17.83 -11.34 -16.77
CA ASP A 56 -17.88 -11.85 -18.14
C ASP A 56 -19.07 -11.36 -18.93
N ASN A 57 -20.16 -11.11 -18.23
CA ASN A 57 -21.42 -10.77 -18.89
C ASN A 57 -22.32 -9.92 -18.00
N ARG A 58 -23.31 -9.29 -18.64
CA ARG A 58 -24.28 -8.41 -18.01
C ARG A 58 -25.07 -9.07 -16.87
N ASN A 59 -25.44 -10.34 -17.00
CA ASN A 59 -26.26 -11.01 -15.98
C ASN A 59 -25.46 -11.19 -14.68
N GLN A 60 -24.19 -11.54 -14.75
CA GLN A 60 -23.29 -11.59 -13.59
C GLN A 60 -23.13 -10.17 -12.99
N ALA A 61 -22.88 -9.16 -13.80
CA ALA A 61 -22.74 -7.78 -13.34
C ALA A 61 -23.99 -7.25 -12.61
N LEU A 62 -25.19 -7.64 -13.06
CA LEU A 62 -26.45 -7.25 -12.42
C LEU A 62 -26.69 -7.85 -11.04
N THR A 63 -25.91 -8.84 -10.60
CA THR A 63 -25.96 -9.37 -9.24
C THR A 63 -25.35 -8.41 -8.22
N GLY A 64 -24.31 -7.66 -8.62
CA GLY A 64 -23.53 -6.81 -7.74
C GLY A 64 -22.58 -7.58 -6.81
N GLU A 65 -22.60 -8.91 -6.85
CA GLU A 65 -21.83 -9.78 -5.95
C GLU A 65 -20.47 -10.11 -6.59
N TYR A 66 -19.38 -9.81 -5.90
CA TYR A 66 -18.02 -10.05 -6.40
C TYR A 66 -17.73 -11.53 -6.64
N GLU A 67 -18.30 -12.40 -5.82
CA GLU A 67 -18.16 -13.86 -5.89
C GLU A 67 -18.72 -14.47 -7.20
N ASN A 68 -19.60 -13.74 -7.88
CA ASN A 68 -20.15 -14.15 -9.18
C ASN A 68 -19.21 -13.80 -10.35
N SER A 69 -18.09 -13.13 -10.06
CA SER A 69 -17.07 -12.86 -11.06
C SER A 69 -16.04 -14.01 -11.12
N PRO A 70 -15.71 -14.53 -12.30
CA PRO A 70 -14.59 -15.48 -12.45
C PRO A 70 -13.23 -14.80 -12.22
N TYR A 71 -13.21 -13.48 -12.12
CA TYR A 71 -12.02 -12.67 -11.92
C TYR A 71 -11.81 -12.22 -10.48
N TYR A 72 -12.48 -12.85 -9.53
CA TYR A 72 -12.37 -12.60 -8.09
C TYR A 72 -11.90 -13.85 -7.35
N LYS A 73 -10.97 -13.72 -6.43
CA LYS A 73 -10.49 -14.81 -5.58
C LYS A 73 -10.28 -14.33 -4.15
N LEU A 74 -11.22 -14.69 -3.27
CA LEU A 74 -11.14 -14.35 -1.85
C LEU A 74 -9.95 -15.06 -1.17
N LEU A 75 -9.21 -14.33 -0.37
CA LEU A 75 -8.08 -14.84 0.42
C LEU A 75 -8.34 -14.90 1.92
N ASN A 76 -9.56 -14.66 2.36
CA ASN A 76 -9.94 -14.78 3.77
C ASN A 76 -9.72 -16.20 4.31
N GLY A 77 -9.70 -16.33 5.61
CA GLY A 77 -9.59 -17.61 6.30
C GLY A 77 -8.39 -17.70 7.24
N THR A 78 -7.78 -18.86 7.36
CA THR A 78 -6.62 -19.06 8.22
C THR A 78 -5.33 -18.75 7.48
N TRP A 79 -4.49 -17.92 8.09
CA TRP A 79 -3.18 -17.56 7.59
C TRP A 79 -2.11 -17.97 8.59
N ASN A 80 -0.90 -18.21 8.13
CA ASN A 80 0.28 -18.25 8.96
C ASN A 80 0.56 -16.86 9.54
N PHE A 81 0.96 -16.80 10.80
CA PHE A 81 1.13 -15.53 11.52
C PHE A 81 2.35 -15.56 12.47
N TYR A 82 3.10 -14.49 12.44
CA TYR A 82 4.16 -14.22 13.40
C TYR A 82 3.96 -12.85 14.03
N TYR A 83 4.00 -12.79 15.35
CA TYR A 83 3.88 -11.52 16.10
C TYR A 83 5.18 -11.23 16.85
N ALA A 84 5.65 -9.99 16.73
CA ALA A 84 6.76 -9.46 17.51
C ALA A 84 6.32 -8.19 18.26
N ASP A 85 6.69 -8.07 19.53
CA ASP A 85 6.42 -6.87 20.32
C ASP A 85 7.23 -5.65 19.86
N ALA A 86 8.37 -5.89 19.19
CA ALA A 86 9.15 -4.86 18.55
C ALA A 86 9.68 -5.35 17.20
N TYR A 87 9.72 -4.46 16.24
CA TYR A 87 10.14 -4.79 14.87
C TYR A 87 11.57 -5.39 14.79
N LYS A 88 12.45 -5.00 15.70
CA LYS A 88 13.83 -5.52 15.81
C LYS A 88 13.90 -7.00 16.22
N ASP A 89 12.80 -7.53 16.76
CA ASP A 89 12.71 -8.91 17.22
C ASP A 89 12.14 -9.84 16.13
N LEU A 90 11.91 -9.31 14.92
CA LEU A 90 11.53 -10.14 13.77
C LEU A 90 12.67 -11.05 13.34
N PRO A 91 12.37 -12.31 12.99
CA PRO A 91 13.35 -13.17 12.35
C PRO A 91 13.89 -12.56 11.06
N ALA A 92 15.19 -12.74 10.82
CA ALA A 92 15.80 -12.31 9.57
C ALA A 92 15.12 -13.00 8.39
N ASN A 93 14.94 -12.25 7.31
CA ASN A 93 14.38 -12.76 6.05
C ASN A 93 12.97 -13.38 6.17
N ILE A 94 12.17 -12.94 7.16
CA ILE A 94 10.81 -13.46 7.38
C ILE A 94 9.92 -13.37 6.13
N GLU A 95 10.24 -12.49 5.20
CA GLU A 95 9.55 -12.31 3.92
C GLU A 95 9.90 -13.37 2.87
N GLN A 96 11.00 -14.11 3.08
CA GLN A 96 11.47 -15.10 2.11
C GLN A 96 10.66 -16.40 2.18
N PRO A 97 10.34 -17.01 1.02
CA PRO A 97 9.52 -18.23 0.98
C PRO A 97 10.15 -19.46 1.68
N ASP A 98 11.47 -19.49 1.77
CA ASP A 98 12.26 -20.57 2.38
C ASP A 98 12.70 -20.28 3.80
N ALA A 99 12.28 -19.16 4.39
CA ALA A 99 12.59 -18.82 5.77
C ALA A 99 11.99 -19.84 6.75
N ASN A 100 12.82 -20.36 7.67
CA ASN A 100 12.38 -21.27 8.70
C ASN A 100 11.76 -20.50 9.87
N ILE A 101 10.48 -20.20 9.79
CA ILE A 101 9.74 -19.43 10.76
C ILE A 101 8.79 -20.32 11.57
N ALA A 102 8.77 -20.14 12.88
CA ALA A 102 7.81 -20.79 13.76
C ALA A 102 6.43 -20.11 13.68
N TRP A 103 5.75 -20.30 12.55
CA TRP A 103 4.44 -19.72 12.31
C TRP A 103 3.40 -20.23 13.30
N LYS A 104 2.51 -19.34 13.71
CA LYS A 104 1.23 -19.64 14.34
C LYS A 104 0.12 -19.41 13.33
N GLU A 105 -1.11 -19.61 13.76
CA GLU A 105 -2.28 -19.34 12.91
C GLU A 105 -3.05 -18.11 13.39
N ILE A 106 -3.66 -17.40 12.44
CA ILE A 106 -4.56 -16.27 12.69
C ILE A 106 -5.71 -16.29 11.69
N LYS A 107 -6.87 -15.79 12.08
CA LYS A 107 -8.01 -15.58 11.17
C LYS A 107 -7.92 -14.22 10.50
N VAL A 108 -8.15 -14.22 9.20
CA VAL A 108 -8.26 -13.03 8.35
C VAL A 108 -9.63 -13.02 7.68
N PRO A 109 -10.41 -11.92 7.75
CA PRO A 109 -10.11 -10.69 8.49
C PRO A 109 -10.18 -10.86 10.01
N GLY A 110 -9.50 -9.97 10.73
CA GLY A 110 -9.55 -9.89 12.17
C GLY A 110 -8.38 -9.12 12.77
N ASN A 111 -8.66 -8.39 13.84
CA ASN A 111 -7.60 -7.73 14.60
C ASN A 111 -6.82 -8.77 15.40
N TRP A 112 -5.53 -8.61 15.51
CA TRP A 112 -4.69 -9.56 16.24
C TRP A 112 -4.89 -9.50 17.75
N GLU A 113 -5.28 -8.34 18.32
CA GLU A 113 -5.50 -8.18 19.74
C GLU A 113 -6.68 -9.02 20.26
N VAL A 114 -7.73 -9.19 19.47
CA VAL A 114 -8.86 -10.08 19.85
C VAL A 114 -8.57 -11.56 19.60
N GLN A 115 -7.42 -11.86 19.00
CA GLN A 115 -6.94 -13.22 18.75
C GLN A 115 -5.76 -13.61 19.66
N GLY A 116 -5.49 -12.80 20.70
CA GLY A 116 -4.51 -13.12 21.75
C GLY A 116 -3.11 -12.57 21.52
N TYR A 117 -2.93 -11.59 20.64
CA TYR A 117 -1.64 -10.96 20.38
C TYR A 117 -1.67 -9.47 20.73
N GLY A 118 -0.72 -9.04 21.56
CA GLY A 118 -0.66 -7.66 22.02
C GLY A 118 -1.82 -7.27 22.94
N VAL A 119 -2.10 -5.99 23.04
CA VAL A 119 -3.12 -5.44 23.94
C VAL A 119 -4.02 -4.47 23.20
N ALA A 120 -5.33 -4.69 23.24
CA ALA A 120 -6.31 -3.74 22.74
C ALA A 120 -6.30 -2.47 23.63
N ILE A 121 -6.20 -1.31 23.00
CA ILE A 121 -6.15 -0.02 23.68
C ILE A 121 -7.39 0.78 23.29
N TYR A 122 -8.10 1.30 24.29
CA TYR A 122 -9.13 2.30 24.06
C TYR A 122 -8.63 3.68 24.46
N THR A 123 -8.84 4.65 23.61
CA THR A 123 -8.67 6.06 23.93
C THR A 123 -9.62 6.92 23.11
N ASN A 124 -10.32 7.84 23.77
CA ASN A 124 -11.27 8.74 23.14
C ASN A 124 -10.60 9.97 22.51
N HIS A 125 -9.38 10.31 22.95
CA HIS A 125 -8.61 11.40 22.40
C HIS A 125 -7.10 11.16 22.55
N GLY A 126 -6.32 11.84 21.74
CA GLY A 126 -4.86 11.75 21.75
C GLY A 126 -4.35 10.43 21.17
N TYR A 127 -3.07 10.22 21.30
CA TYR A 127 -2.35 9.11 20.69
C TYR A 127 -2.32 7.89 21.61
N GLU A 128 -2.55 6.70 21.05
CA GLU A 128 -2.53 5.44 21.80
C GLU A 128 -1.16 5.12 22.42
N PHE A 129 -0.08 5.55 21.79
CA PHE A 129 1.28 5.42 22.31
C PHE A 129 1.67 6.52 23.30
N LYS A 130 0.76 7.43 23.63
CA LYS A 130 0.84 8.44 24.70
C LYS A 130 2.20 9.17 24.80
N PRO A 131 2.67 9.81 23.75
CA PRO A 131 3.88 10.61 23.86
C PRO A 131 3.62 11.77 24.83
N ARG A 132 4.56 12.06 25.72
CA ARG A 132 4.43 13.20 26.67
C ARG A 132 4.39 14.53 25.94
N ASN A 133 5.15 14.62 24.84
CA ASN A 133 5.21 15.75 23.94
C ASN A 133 5.20 15.21 22.51
N PRO A 134 4.04 15.16 21.84
CA PRO A 134 3.94 14.63 20.48
C PRO A 134 4.81 15.43 19.51
N GLN A 135 5.73 14.75 18.86
CA GLN A 135 6.59 15.33 17.83
C GLN A 135 6.56 14.45 16.59
N PRO A 136 5.52 14.57 15.76
CA PRO A 136 5.49 13.82 14.50
C PRO A 136 6.75 14.09 13.66
N PRO A 137 7.34 13.09 13.03
CA PRO A 137 6.87 11.72 12.90
C PRO A 137 7.43 10.72 13.93
N GLN A 138 7.88 11.16 15.09
CA GLN A 138 8.50 10.28 16.10
C GLN A 138 7.50 9.23 16.60
N LEU A 139 7.84 7.97 16.41
CA LEU A 139 7.08 6.81 16.87
C LEU A 139 7.84 6.05 17.97
N PRO A 140 7.14 5.25 18.79
CA PRO A 140 7.81 4.39 19.78
C PRO A 140 8.83 3.46 19.11
N GLU A 141 9.97 3.27 19.76
CA GLU A 141 10.97 2.31 19.29
C GLU A 141 10.47 0.87 19.38
N THR A 142 9.65 0.58 20.40
CA THR A 142 8.94 -0.68 20.56
C THR A 142 7.64 -0.63 19.75
N ASN A 143 7.74 -0.81 18.44
CA ASN A 143 6.57 -0.84 17.55
C ASN A 143 6.21 -2.29 17.24
N PRO A 144 5.07 -2.82 17.73
CA PRO A 144 4.66 -4.18 17.43
C PRO A 144 4.43 -4.40 15.94
N VAL A 145 4.74 -5.62 15.49
CA VAL A 145 4.59 -6.02 14.09
C VAL A 145 3.92 -7.38 14.01
N GLY A 146 2.87 -7.46 13.18
CA GLY A 146 2.28 -8.72 12.75
C GLY A 146 2.71 -9.05 11.33
N VAL A 147 3.18 -10.27 11.12
CA VAL A 147 3.55 -10.77 9.79
C VAL A 147 2.62 -11.91 9.43
N TYR A 148 1.89 -11.75 8.33
CA TYR A 148 0.94 -12.69 7.76
C TYR A 148 1.57 -13.35 6.56
N GLN A 149 1.46 -14.66 6.45
CA GLN A 149 1.93 -15.41 5.29
C GLN A 149 0.85 -16.34 4.78
N ARG A 150 0.70 -16.40 3.48
CA ARG A 150 -0.17 -17.35 2.79
C ARG A 150 0.39 -17.69 1.42
N ASP A 151 0.22 -18.94 1.03
CA ASP A 151 0.47 -19.33 -0.36
C ASP A 151 -0.75 -19.03 -1.22
N ILE A 152 -0.49 -18.47 -2.39
CA ILE A 152 -1.50 -18.14 -3.39
C ILE A 152 -1.17 -18.81 -4.72
N GLU A 153 -2.20 -19.22 -5.43
CA GLU A 153 -2.12 -19.68 -6.81
C GLU A 153 -3.02 -18.83 -7.68
N ILE A 154 -2.49 -18.40 -8.80
CA ILE A 154 -3.24 -17.61 -9.77
C ILE A 154 -4.01 -18.55 -10.68
N PRO A 155 -5.33 -18.34 -10.88
CA PRO A 155 -6.12 -19.11 -11.83
C PRO A 155 -5.52 -19.07 -13.24
N ALA A 156 -5.49 -20.20 -13.93
CA ALA A 156 -4.86 -20.29 -15.25
C ALA A 156 -5.57 -19.42 -16.33
N ASP A 157 -6.86 -19.19 -16.17
CA ASP A 157 -7.69 -18.32 -17.02
C ASP A 157 -7.43 -16.82 -16.80
N TRP A 158 -6.58 -16.47 -15.83
CA TRP A 158 -6.09 -15.10 -15.64
C TRP A 158 -4.79 -14.80 -16.41
N ASP A 159 -4.30 -15.75 -17.20
CA ASP A 159 -3.10 -15.51 -18.02
C ASP A 159 -3.27 -14.32 -18.96
N GLY A 160 -2.22 -13.52 -19.12
CA GLY A 160 -2.23 -12.30 -19.94
C GLY A 160 -3.04 -11.13 -19.38
N ARG A 161 -3.62 -11.25 -18.18
CA ARG A 161 -4.39 -10.19 -17.50
C ARG A 161 -3.53 -9.42 -16.50
N ASP A 162 -4.02 -8.27 -16.07
CA ASP A 162 -3.51 -7.59 -14.87
C ASP A 162 -4.09 -8.25 -13.63
N ILE A 163 -3.22 -8.52 -12.67
CA ILE A 163 -3.56 -9.21 -11.43
C ILE A 163 -3.26 -8.28 -10.26
N PHE A 164 -4.29 -8.00 -9.48
CA PHE A 164 -4.22 -7.10 -8.35
C PHE A 164 -4.44 -7.86 -7.04
N LEU A 165 -3.66 -7.50 -6.03
CA LEU A 165 -3.95 -7.78 -4.64
C LEU A 165 -4.68 -6.57 -4.04
N ARG A 166 -5.80 -6.82 -3.37
CA ARG A 166 -6.54 -5.78 -2.65
C ARG A 166 -6.74 -6.17 -1.20
N LEU A 167 -6.40 -5.23 -0.30
CA LEU A 167 -6.76 -5.24 1.10
C LEU A 167 -7.82 -4.16 1.32
N GLU A 168 -9.00 -4.53 1.80
CA GLU A 168 -10.10 -3.58 2.01
C GLU A 168 -9.89 -2.70 3.24
N GLY A 169 -8.99 -3.08 4.13
CA GLY A 169 -8.56 -2.29 5.28
C GLY A 169 -7.59 -3.04 6.15
N ALA A 170 -6.46 -2.41 6.45
CA ALA A 170 -5.42 -2.96 7.32
C ALA A 170 -4.69 -1.84 8.06
N LYS A 171 -4.52 -1.99 9.38
CA LYS A 171 -3.97 -0.95 10.25
C LYS A 171 -2.63 -1.39 10.82
N SER A 172 -1.60 -0.56 10.70
CA SER A 172 -1.45 0.82 10.22
C SER A 172 -0.49 0.90 9.01
N GLY A 173 0.81 0.65 9.17
CA GLY A 173 1.80 0.64 8.08
C GLY A 173 1.93 -0.74 7.47
N VAL A 174 1.54 -0.90 6.23
CA VAL A 174 1.38 -2.18 5.54
C VAL A 174 2.42 -2.35 4.45
N TYR A 175 3.29 -3.35 4.59
CA TYR A 175 4.21 -3.79 3.54
C TYR A 175 3.68 -5.06 2.90
N VAL A 176 3.78 -5.15 1.58
CA VAL A 176 3.39 -6.31 0.80
C VAL A 176 4.61 -6.90 0.12
N TYR A 177 4.76 -8.23 0.23
CA TYR A 177 5.81 -9.00 -0.43
C TYR A 177 5.20 -10.18 -1.19
N VAL A 178 5.73 -10.45 -2.37
CA VAL A 178 5.40 -11.64 -3.16
C VAL A 178 6.69 -12.35 -3.52
N ASN A 179 6.81 -13.63 -3.17
CA ASN A 179 8.01 -14.43 -3.39
C ASN A 179 9.30 -13.79 -2.83
N GLY A 180 9.19 -13.11 -1.68
CA GLY A 180 10.30 -12.45 -1.00
C GLY A 180 10.69 -11.08 -1.60
N GLN A 181 10.03 -10.63 -2.66
CA GLN A 181 10.25 -9.33 -3.27
C GLN A 181 9.22 -8.33 -2.72
N GLU A 182 9.69 -7.15 -2.33
CA GLU A 182 8.81 -6.07 -1.90
C GLU A 182 7.97 -5.56 -3.08
N VAL A 183 6.66 -5.65 -2.95
CA VAL A 183 5.69 -5.13 -3.92
C VAL A 183 5.43 -3.66 -3.68
N GLY A 184 5.17 -3.30 -2.40
CA GLY A 184 4.86 -1.93 -2.06
C GLY A 184 4.46 -1.72 -0.60
N TYR A 185 4.02 -0.50 -0.33
CA TYR A 185 3.69 -0.01 1.01
C TYR A 185 2.41 0.83 0.99
N SER A 186 1.65 0.82 2.09
CA SER A 186 0.46 1.66 2.29
C SER A 186 0.31 2.06 3.75
N GLU A 187 0.01 3.33 3.99
CA GLU A 187 -0.70 3.84 5.16
C GLU A 187 -2.16 4.13 4.78
N ASP A 188 -2.97 4.74 5.67
CA ASP A 188 -4.41 4.95 5.48
C ASP A 188 -5.23 3.68 5.75
N SER A 189 -5.36 3.40 7.05
CA SER A 189 -5.82 2.11 7.59
C SER A 189 -7.25 1.71 7.20
N LYS A 190 -8.12 2.67 6.87
CA LYS A 190 -9.55 2.41 6.68
C LYS A 190 -9.99 2.37 5.23
N ASN A 191 -9.11 2.78 4.32
CA ASN A 191 -9.34 2.73 2.89
C ASN A 191 -8.64 1.54 2.25
N PRO A 192 -9.12 1.07 1.10
CA PRO A 192 -8.51 -0.02 0.38
C PRO A 192 -7.09 0.29 -0.10
N ALA A 193 -6.24 -0.74 -0.11
CA ALA A 193 -4.94 -0.71 -0.75
C ALA A 193 -4.89 -1.75 -1.86
N GLU A 194 -4.64 -1.30 -3.09
CA GLU A 194 -4.48 -2.15 -4.26
C GLU A 194 -3.05 -2.12 -4.77
N PHE A 195 -2.56 -3.29 -5.21
CA PHE A 195 -1.21 -3.46 -5.76
C PHE A 195 -1.25 -4.34 -6.99
N LEU A 196 -0.68 -3.86 -8.09
CA LEU A 196 -0.44 -4.68 -9.29
C LEU A 196 0.73 -5.62 -9.04
N ILE A 197 0.48 -6.93 -9.06
CA ILE A 197 1.46 -7.92 -8.62
C ILE A 197 2.08 -8.77 -9.74
N ASN A 198 1.74 -8.55 -11.00
CA ASN A 198 2.19 -9.38 -12.13
C ASN A 198 3.71 -9.63 -12.17
N ASN A 199 4.51 -8.58 -11.94
CA ASN A 199 5.96 -8.67 -12.05
C ASN A 199 6.63 -9.51 -10.95
N TYR A 200 5.89 -9.87 -9.92
CA TYR A 200 6.37 -10.62 -8.76
C TYR A 200 5.90 -12.09 -8.78
N LEU A 201 4.99 -12.43 -9.70
CA LEU A 201 4.40 -13.76 -9.81
C LEU A 201 5.31 -14.71 -10.58
N LYS A 202 5.26 -15.98 -10.20
CA LYS A 202 5.85 -17.12 -10.93
C LYS A 202 4.75 -18.16 -11.21
N PRO A 203 4.96 -19.05 -12.18
CA PRO A 203 4.03 -20.15 -12.42
C PRO A 203 3.81 -21.00 -11.16
N GLY A 204 2.56 -21.43 -10.94
CA GLY A 204 2.16 -22.25 -9.80
C GLY A 204 2.03 -21.46 -8.50
N LYS A 205 2.59 -22.01 -7.44
CA LYS A 205 2.46 -21.51 -6.07
C LYS A 205 3.35 -20.29 -5.81
N ASN A 206 2.78 -19.23 -5.25
CA ASN A 206 3.46 -18.01 -4.87
C ASN A 206 3.30 -17.77 -3.37
N SER A 207 4.33 -17.29 -2.70
CA SER A 207 4.27 -16.89 -1.30
C SER A 207 3.86 -15.42 -1.21
N LEU A 208 2.75 -15.13 -0.57
CA LEU A 208 2.31 -13.78 -0.22
C LEU A 208 2.62 -13.52 1.24
N VAL A 209 3.35 -12.44 1.53
CA VAL A 209 3.62 -11.98 2.89
C VAL A 209 3.14 -10.55 3.05
N ILE A 210 2.38 -10.29 4.11
CA ILE A 210 1.91 -8.96 4.50
C ILE A 210 2.46 -8.66 5.89
N LYS A 211 3.29 -7.62 6.00
CA LYS A 211 3.89 -7.18 7.26
C LYS A 211 3.24 -5.88 7.69
N ILE A 212 2.66 -5.86 8.87
CA ILE A 212 1.89 -4.72 9.38
C ILE A 212 2.54 -4.21 10.66
N PHE A 213 2.93 -2.94 10.64
CA PHE A 213 3.37 -2.21 11.82
C PHE A 213 2.14 -1.65 12.55
N ARG A 214 2.12 -1.81 13.87
CA ARG A 214 1.02 -1.27 14.70
C ARG A 214 0.88 0.23 14.51
N TRP A 215 2.01 0.94 14.44
CA TRP A 215 2.05 2.38 14.25
C TRP A 215 2.90 2.75 13.04
N SER A 216 2.42 3.77 12.34
CA SER A 216 3.09 4.41 11.21
C SER A 216 2.95 5.93 11.36
N THR A 217 3.51 6.70 10.45
CA THR A 217 3.34 8.16 10.47
C THR A 217 1.86 8.55 10.37
N GLY A 218 1.05 7.78 9.66
CA GLY A 218 -0.41 7.94 9.58
C GLY A 218 -1.13 7.81 10.92
N SER A 219 -0.54 7.11 11.90
CA SER A 219 -1.14 6.96 13.23
C SER A 219 -1.34 8.30 13.95
N TYR A 220 -0.62 9.34 13.58
CA TYR A 220 -0.85 10.70 14.09
C TYR A 220 -2.13 11.34 13.57
N LEU A 221 -2.66 10.88 12.43
CA LEU A 221 -3.88 11.39 11.81
C LEU A 221 -5.10 10.51 12.11
N GLU A 222 -4.89 9.27 12.54
CA GLU A 222 -5.93 8.26 12.76
C GLU A 222 -6.32 8.14 14.24
N CYS A 223 -6.57 9.28 14.89
CA CYS A 223 -6.82 9.36 16.35
C CYS A 223 -8.31 9.58 16.69
N GLN A 224 -9.23 8.87 16.04
CA GLN A 224 -10.65 8.95 16.30
C GLN A 224 -11.03 8.26 17.63
N ASP A 225 -12.20 8.58 18.16
CA ASP A 225 -12.72 8.00 19.39
C ASP A 225 -13.23 6.57 19.15
N PHE A 226 -12.33 5.58 19.26
CA PHE A 226 -12.63 4.15 19.15
C PHE A 226 -11.46 3.28 19.64
N TRP A 227 -11.67 1.97 19.63
CA TRP A 227 -10.64 0.99 19.95
C TRP A 227 -9.46 1.06 18.97
N ARG A 228 -8.25 1.04 19.52
CA ARG A 228 -6.99 1.01 18.78
C ARG A 228 -6.54 -0.43 18.65
N MET A 229 -6.98 -1.07 17.60
CA MET A 229 -6.61 -2.43 17.25
C MET A 229 -5.94 -2.45 15.89
N SER A 230 -5.20 -3.51 15.61
CA SER A 230 -4.35 -3.59 14.42
C SER A 230 -4.57 -4.92 13.69
N GLY A 231 -4.05 -5.01 12.48
CA GLY A 231 -4.16 -6.18 11.65
C GLY A 231 -4.96 -5.95 10.38
N ILE A 232 -5.37 -7.02 9.75
CA ILE A 232 -6.19 -7.00 8.52
C ILE A 232 -7.66 -7.01 8.95
N GLU A 233 -8.30 -5.85 8.91
CA GLU A 233 -9.63 -5.65 9.48
C GLU A 233 -10.77 -6.05 8.54
N ARG A 234 -10.52 -6.10 7.24
CA ARG A 234 -11.50 -6.40 6.19
C ARG A 234 -10.93 -7.41 5.21
N ASP A 235 -11.73 -7.72 4.19
CA ASP A 235 -11.40 -8.73 3.21
C ASP A 235 -10.06 -8.50 2.50
N VAL A 236 -9.41 -9.60 2.17
CA VAL A 236 -8.24 -9.65 1.27
C VAL A 236 -8.59 -10.53 0.10
N PHE A 237 -8.36 -10.03 -1.10
CA PHE A 237 -8.63 -10.81 -2.30
C PHE A 237 -7.70 -10.46 -3.46
N LEU A 238 -7.64 -11.38 -4.40
CA LEU A 238 -7.09 -11.13 -5.73
C LEU A 238 -8.23 -10.85 -6.69
N PHE A 239 -7.98 -9.95 -7.63
CA PHE A 239 -8.86 -9.80 -8.79
C PHE A 239 -8.03 -9.58 -10.04
N SER A 240 -8.63 -9.85 -11.21
CA SER A 240 -7.93 -9.61 -12.46
C SER A 240 -8.76 -8.80 -13.44
N GLN A 241 -8.07 -8.00 -14.25
CA GLN A 241 -8.66 -7.18 -15.30
C GLN A 241 -7.91 -7.38 -16.62
N PRO A 242 -8.56 -7.21 -17.78
CA PRO A 242 -7.85 -7.15 -19.05
C PRO A 242 -6.79 -6.06 -19.03
N LYS A 243 -5.74 -6.19 -19.84
CA LYS A 243 -4.70 -5.15 -19.97
C LYS A 243 -5.24 -3.78 -20.39
N THR A 244 -6.38 -3.76 -21.08
CA THR A 244 -7.13 -2.53 -21.37
C THR A 244 -8.48 -2.64 -20.67
N HIS A 245 -8.71 -1.77 -19.70
CA HIS A 245 -9.88 -1.85 -18.81
C HIS A 245 -10.31 -0.47 -18.31
N ILE A 246 -11.53 -0.39 -17.80
CA ILE A 246 -11.99 0.77 -17.03
C ILE A 246 -11.18 0.80 -15.73
N LYS A 247 -10.43 1.88 -15.52
CA LYS A 247 -9.65 2.11 -14.32
C LYS A 247 -10.50 2.69 -13.20
N ASP A 248 -11.31 3.70 -13.53
CA ASP A 248 -12.19 4.37 -12.59
C ASP A 248 -13.41 4.94 -13.30
N PHE A 249 -14.44 5.27 -12.55
CA PHE A 249 -15.56 6.07 -13.05
C PHE A 249 -16.14 6.97 -11.95
N ASN A 250 -16.69 8.09 -12.37
CA ASN A 250 -17.38 9.02 -11.48
C ASN A 250 -18.78 9.34 -12.01
N VAL A 251 -19.77 9.13 -11.15
CA VAL A 251 -21.17 9.44 -11.43
C VAL A 251 -21.59 10.68 -10.67
N VAL A 252 -22.09 11.67 -11.39
CA VAL A 252 -22.77 12.82 -10.79
C VAL A 252 -24.24 12.74 -11.16
N SER A 253 -25.08 12.50 -10.15
CA SER A 253 -26.53 12.46 -10.27
C SER A 253 -27.13 13.60 -9.45
N THR A 254 -27.77 14.55 -10.13
CA THR A 254 -28.36 15.76 -9.52
C THR A 254 -29.62 16.17 -10.26
N LEU A 255 -30.20 17.28 -9.84
CA LEU A 255 -31.34 17.90 -10.51
C LEU A 255 -30.91 19.17 -11.23
N ASP A 256 -31.69 19.59 -12.22
CA ASP A 256 -31.56 20.92 -12.83
C ASP A 256 -31.94 22.02 -11.84
N ASP A 257 -31.72 23.28 -12.22
CA ASP A 257 -32.01 24.46 -11.38
C ASP A 257 -33.51 24.61 -11.07
N THR A 258 -34.39 23.94 -11.81
CA THR A 258 -35.83 23.92 -11.56
C THR A 258 -36.26 22.78 -10.63
N TYR A 259 -35.34 21.88 -10.22
CA TYR A 259 -35.59 20.67 -9.44
C TYR A 259 -36.63 19.71 -10.05
N LYS A 260 -36.81 19.77 -11.38
CA LYS A 260 -37.82 18.94 -12.10
C LYS A 260 -37.20 17.83 -12.93
N ASN A 261 -36.02 18.05 -13.48
CA ASN A 261 -35.35 17.09 -14.33
C ASN A 261 -34.09 16.53 -13.68
N GLY A 262 -33.88 15.23 -13.82
CA GLY A 262 -32.64 14.59 -13.42
C GLY A 262 -31.50 14.91 -14.37
N ILE A 263 -30.33 15.19 -13.84
CA ILE A 263 -29.07 15.31 -14.60
C ILE A 263 -28.19 14.14 -14.22
N PHE A 264 -27.79 13.35 -15.22
CA PHE A 264 -26.84 12.26 -15.06
C PHE A 264 -25.56 12.58 -15.85
N LYS A 265 -24.41 12.56 -15.16
CA LYS A 265 -23.10 12.69 -15.79
C LYS A 265 -22.25 11.51 -15.39
N LEU A 266 -21.60 10.89 -16.37
CA LEU A 266 -20.69 9.78 -16.17
C LEU A 266 -19.34 10.14 -16.79
N ASN A 267 -18.29 10.17 -15.95
CA ASN A 267 -16.90 10.20 -16.39
C ASN A 267 -16.29 8.81 -16.23
N VAL A 268 -15.54 8.34 -17.20
CA VAL A 268 -14.90 7.02 -17.18
C VAL A 268 -13.45 7.17 -17.56
N ASP A 269 -12.57 6.64 -16.72
CA ASP A 269 -11.14 6.55 -16.98
C ASP A 269 -10.80 5.14 -17.48
N VAL A 270 -10.16 5.05 -18.63
CA VAL A 270 -9.72 3.80 -19.24
C VAL A 270 -8.19 3.75 -19.24
N THR A 271 -7.63 2.63 -18.82
CA THR A 271 -6.18 2.39 -18.87
C THR A 271 -5.84 1.31 -19.89
N ASN A 272 -4.60 1.36 -20.39
CA ASN A 272 -4.09 0.39 -21.35
C ASN A 272 -2.64 0.01 -21.00
N HIS A 273 -2.45 -1.18 -20.48
CA HIS A 273 -1.14 -1.75 -20.14
C HIS A 273 -0.59 -2.67 -21.25
N THR A 274 -1.08 -2.51 -22.50
CA THR A 274 -0.49 -3.19 -23.67
C THR A 274 0.59 -2.32 -24.31
N ALA A 275 1.43 -2.90 -25.14
CA ALA A 275 2.50 -2.19 -25.84
C ALA A 275 2.03 -1.29 -27.02
N ALA A 276 0.75 -1.23 -27.31
CA ALA A 276 0.21 -0.49 -28.45
C ALA A 276 -1.00 0.34 -28.05
N ASN A 277 -1.14 1.51 -28.64
CA ASN A 277 -2.36 2.32 -28.52
C ASN A 277 -3.57 1.54 -29.02
N LYS A 278 -4.70 1.75 -28.39
CA LYS A 278 -5.96 1.09 -28.74
C LYS A 278 -7.05 2.12 -28.88
N GLU A 279 -8.05 1.76 -29.67
CA GLU A 279 -9.34 2.41 -29.69
C GLU A 279 -10.37 1.44 -29.10
N VAL A 280 -11.08 1.86 -28.06
CA VAL A 280 -12.13 1.09 -27.41
C VAL A 280 -13.42 1.87 -27.42
N THR A 281 -14.55 1.20 -27.27
CA THR A 281 -15.83 1.85 -27.07
C THR A 281 -16.27 1.64 -25.63
N VAL A 282 -16.47 2.72 -24.89
CA VAL A 282 -17.11 2.71 -23.58
C VAL A 282 -18.62 2.83 -23.78
N ALA A 283 -19.37 1.84 -23.32
CA ALA A 283 -20.83 1.84 -23.35
C ALA A 283 -21.38 1.81 -21.92
N TYR A 284 -22.54 2.41 -21.70
CA TYR A 284 -23.23 2.40 -20.43
C TYR A 284 -24.73 2.19 -20.59
N GLU A 285 -25.33 1.61 -19.57
CA GLU A 285 -26.79 1.53 -19.37
C GLU A 285 -27.13 2.08 -17.98
N LEU A 286 -28.10 2.98 -17.90
CA LEU A 286 -28.71 3.40 -16.63
C LEU A 286 -30.01 2.64 -16.47
N LEU A 287 -30.16 1.97 -15.32
CA LEU A 287 -31.30 1.09 -15.04
C LEU A 287 -32.16 1.67 -13.93
N ASP A 288 -33.47 1.45 -14.02
CA ASP A 288 -34.38 1.70 -12.90
C ASP A 288 -34.34 0.53 -11.87
N ALA A 289 -35.11 0.66 -10.80
CA ALA A 289 -35.21 -0.36 -9.75
C ALA A 289 -35.74 -1.72 -10.26
N ALA A 290 -36.48 -1.73 -11.37
CA ALA A 290 -36.95 -2.93 -12.04
C ALA A 290 -35.93 -3.51 -13.04
N LYS A 291 -34.70 -2.97 -13.05
CA LYS A 291 -33.63 -3.32 -14.01
C LYS A 291 -33.96 -3.04 -15.48
N LYS A 292 -34.91 -2.14 -15.74
CA LYS A 292 -35.23 -1.66 -17.08
C LYS A 292 -34.30 -0.51 -17.45
N VAL A 293 -33.77 -0.52 -18.66
CA VAL A 293 -32.95 0.56 -19.22
C VAL A 293 -33.77 1.84 -19.34
N VAL A 294 -33.32 2.92 -18.71
CA VAL A 294 -33.94 4.27 -18.78
C VAL A 294 -33.05 5.24 -19.55
N ALA A 295 -31.76 4.97 -19.64
CA ALA A 295 -30.83 5.69 -20.52
C ALA A 295 -29.65 4.77 -20.88
N GLU A 296 -29.11 4.95 -22.07
CA GLU A 296 -27.92 4.25 -22.54
C GLU A 296 -27.12 5.15 -23.48
N GLY A 297 -25.86 4.82 -23.66
CA GLY A 297 -24.99 5.52 -24.59
C GLY A 297 -23.66 4.82 -24.77
N ASN A 298 -22.90 5.27 -25.76
CA ASN A 298 -21.56 4.81 -26.01
C ASN A 298 -20.66 5.95 -26.55
N THR A 299 -19.37 5.82 -26.35
CA THR A 299 -18.38 6.80 -26.82
C THR A 299 -17.09 6.06 -27.20
N PRO A 300 -16.53 6.29 -28.40
CA PRO A 300 -15.19 5.88 -28.75
C PRO A 300 -14.18 6.57 -27.84
N CYS A 301 -13.19 5.81 -27.35
CA CYS A 301 -12.17 6.27 -26.44
C CYS A 301 -10.80 5.79 -26.95
N PRO A 302 -9.96 6.70 -27.51
CA PRO A 302 -8.58 6.37 -27.81
C PRO A 302 -7.78 6.25 -26.50
N VAL A 303 -7.05 5.16 -26.33
CA VAL A 303 -6.26 4.87 -25.13
C VAL A 303 -4.81 4.67 -25.52
N THR A 304 -3.94 5.46 -24.95
CA THR A 304 -2.48 5.33 -25.14
C THR A 304 -1.91 4.21 -24.28
N CYS A 305 -0.78 3.64 -24.72
CA CYS A 305 0.02 2.68 -23.94
C CYS A 305 0.95 3.39 -22.97
#